data_d6988b4f3229f51738aa4cbdce164d83
#
_entry.id   d6988b4f3229f51738aa4cbdce164d83
#
_cell.length_a   1.000
_cell.length_b   1.000
_cell.length_c   1.000
_cell.angle_alpha   90.00
_cell.angle_beta   90.00
_cell.angle_gamma   90.00
#
_symmetry.space_group_name_H-M   'P 1'
#
loop_
_entity.id
_entity.type
_entity.pdbx_description
1 polymer ?
#
loop_
_entity_poly.entity_id
_entity_poly.type
_entity_poly.pdbx_seq_one_letter_code
_entity_poly.pdbx_strand_id
1 'polypeptide(L)'
;MHSFKKTKKKKGLLGIKIDFQKAYDRMEWKFLFLNLKAFGFSNKFTNLINQCLSTMQYSVLLNGGKCPSFKGLRQGDPLSPYLFILGSEVLMRLISREVDRGQLIAIKVSSNVPTISKLCYADDVILFSKAKMSELSSLKICLERYCPWSGQKVNVEKSGIFPSKGLSQQFLNKIKSC
;
A
#
# COMPACT_ATOMS: atom_id res chain seq x y z
N MET A 1 -6.02 -0.26 -17.29
CA MET A 1 -6.29 1.21 -17.31
C MET A 1 -7.13 1.69 -18.50
N HIS A 2 -7.12 1.03 -19.65
CA HIS A 2 -7.90 1.44 -20.85
C HIS A 2 -9.43 1.38 -20.63
N SER A 3 -9.94 0.43 -19.84
CA SER A 3 -11.37 0.26 -19.56
C SER A 3 -11.96 1.39 -18.70
N PHE A 4 -11.16 1.96 -17.80
CA PHE A 4 -11.59 3.05 -16.89
C PHE A 4 -11.94 4.34 -17.64
N LYS A 5 -11.30 4.57 -18.82
CA LYS A 5 -11.53 5.75 -19.67
C LYS A 5 -12.77 5.65 -20.56
N LYS A 6 -13.30 4.44 -20.84
CA LYS A 6 -14.38 4.21 -21.82
C LYS A 6 -15.82 4.22 -21.25
N THR A 7 -15.99 4.21 -19.94
CA THR A 7 -17.34 4.10 -19.35
C THR A 7 -18.05 5.45 -19.33
N LYS A 8 -18.90 5.72 -20.31
CA LYS A 8 -19.70 6.95 -20.47
C LYS A 8 -20.63 7.27 -19.28
N LYS A 9 -20.92 6.34 -18.37
CA LYS A 9 -21.93 6.48 -17.29
C LYS A 9 -21.38 6.68 -15.86
N LYS A 10 -20.06 6.58 -15.63
CA LYS A 10 -19.49 6.68 -14.26
C LYS A 10 -18.69 7.98 -14.10
N LYS A 11 -19.42 9.11 -14.00
CA LYS A 11 -18.85 10.40 -13.63
C LYS A 11 -18.40 10.36 -12.15
N GLY A 12 -17.24 10.92 -11.86
CA GLY A 12 -16.79 11.13 -10.49
C GLY A 12 -16.11 9.94 -9.81
N LEU A 13 -15.33 9.16 -10.54
CA LEU A 13 -14.48 8.09 -9.97
C LEU A 13 -13.01 8.47 -10.07
N LEU A 14 -12.23 8.00 -9.11
CA LEU A 14 -10.78 8.14 -9.05
C LEU A 14 -10.11 6.76 -8.95
N GLY A 15 -9.06 6.56 -9.71
CA GLY A 15 -8.06 5.53 -9.47
C GLY A 15 -6.80 6.20 -8.94
N ILE A 16 -6.26 5.73 -7.83
CA ILE A 16 -5.09 6.29 -7.16
C ILE A 16 -4.04 5.20 -7.12
N LYS A 17 -2.95 5.38 -7.87
CA LYS A 17 -1.77 4.50 -7.77
C LYS A 17 -0.87 5.04 -6.67
N ILE A 18 -0.56 4.19 -5.71
CA ILE A 18 0.43 4.46 -4.66
C ILE A 18 1.67 3.63 -4.96
N ASP A 19 2.81 4.28 -5.03
CA ASP A 19 4.13 3.69 -5.10
C ASP A 19 4.84 3.96 -3.77
N PHE A 20 5.55 2.97 -3.22
CA PHE A 20 6.33 3.15 -2.00
C PHE A 20 7.82 3.24 -2.30
N GLN A 21 8.51 4.18 -1.66
CA GLN A 21 9.96 4.35 -1.81
C GLN A 21 10.70 3.17 -1.17
N LYS A 22 11.47 2.40 -1.96
CA LYS A 22 12.26 1.27 -1.47
C LYS A 22 11.42 0.36 -0.56
N ALA A 23 10.24 -0.07 -1.04
CA ALA A 23 9.19 -0.70 -0.26
C ALA A 23 9.68 -1.86 0.61
N TYR A 24 10.53 -2.74 0.07
CA TYR A 24 11.11 -3.85 0.82
C TYR A 24 12.10 -3.39 1.89
N ASP A 25 13.03 -2.52 1.53
CA ASP A 25 14.11 -2.05 2.42
C ASP A 25 13.57 -1.27 3.62
N ARG A 26 12.41 -0.63 3.46
CA ARG A 26 11.79 0.21 4.49
C ARG A 26 10.85 -0.53 5.44
N MET A 27 10.46 -1.77 5.10
CA MET A 27 9.53 -2.54 5.93
C MET A 27 10.16 -2.88 7.28
N GLU A 28 9.65 -2.32 8.36
CA GLU A 28 10.19 -2.51 9.69
C GLU A 28 9.89 -3.89 10.27
N TRP A 29 10.91 -4.58 10.78
CA TRP A 29 10.77 -5.91 11.38
C TRP A 29 9.86 -5.92 12.61
N LYS A 30 9.97 -4.88 13.46
CA LYS A 30 9.10 -4.75 14.63
C LYS A 30 7.62 -4.75 14.24
N PHE A 31 7.27 -4.01 13.19
CA PHE A 31 5.92 -3.98 12.64
C PHE A 31 5.49 -5.36 12.13
N LEU A 32 6.37 -6.06 11.37
CA LEU A 32 6.09 -7.41 10.88
C LEU A 32 5.83 -8.41 12.00
N PHE A 33 6.63 -8.41 13.07
CA PHE A 33 6.44 -9.32 14.19
C PHE A 33 5.15 -9.04 14.96
N LEU A 34 4.79 -7.78 15.14
CA LEU A 34 3.50 -7.42 15.73
C LEU A 34 2.32 -7.91 14.86
N ASN A 35 2.44 -7.79 13.54
CA ASN A 35 1.42 -8.27 12.62
C ASN A 35 1.29 -9.79 12.61
N LEU A 36 2.41 -10.51 12.58
CA LEU A 36 2.39 -11.98 12.69
C LEU A 36 1.62 -12.43 13.94
N LYS A 37 1.90 -11.81 15.09
CA LYS A 37 1.17 -12.10 16.33
C LYS A 37 -0.31 -11.73 16.23
N ALA A 38 -0.62 -10.56 15.69
CA ALA A 38 -2.00 -10.09 15.52
C ALA A 38 -2.81 -10.96 14.54
N PHE A 39 -2.15 -11.59 13.56
CA PHE A 39 -2.76 -12.55 12.64
C PHE A 39 -2.87 -13.97 13.21
N GLY A 40 -2.44 -14.18 14.46
CA GLY A 40 -2.57 -15.46 15.16
C GLY A 40 -1.43 -16.46 14.91
N PHE A 41 -0.31 -16.03 14.33
CA PHE A 41 0.85 -16.90 14.21
C PHE A 41 1.47 -17.21 15.57
N SER A 42 1.87 -18.45 15.79
CA SER A 42 2.46 -18.90 17.06
C SER A 42 3.78 -18.19 17.36
N ASN A 43 4.11 -18.08 18.64
CA ASN A 43 5.41 -17.52 19.07
C ASN A 43 6.58 -18.30 18.47
N LYS A 44 6.45 -19.64 18.35
CA LYS A 44 7.48 -20.49 17.73
C LYS A 44 7.75 -20.08 16.28
N PHE A 45 6.69 -19.88 15.50
CA PHE A 45 6.80 -19.43 14.10
C PHE A 45 7.39 -18.01 14.02
N THR A 46 6.88 -17.06 14.83
CA THR A 46 7.38 -15.70 14.85
C THR A 46 8.88 -15.64 15.24
N ASN A 47 9.33 -16.46 16.17
CA ASN A 47 10.74 -16.55 16.55
C ASN A 47 11.59 -17.14 15.41
N LEU A 48 11.09 -18.13 14.69
CA LEU A 48 11.76 -18.70 13.52
C LEU A 48 11.97 -17.61 12.44
N ILE A 49 10.94 -16.85 12.12
CA ILE A 49 11.04 -15.72 11.17
C ILE A 49 12.06 -14.69 11.66
N ASN A 50 12.05 -14.37 12.97
CA ASN A 50 13.04 -13.47 13.55
C ASN A 50 14.47 -13.97 13.37
N GLN A 51 14.71 -15.25 13.60
CA GLN A 51 16.01 -15.87 13.37
C GLN A 51 16.42 -15.78 11.89
N CYS A 52 15.52 -16.13 10.97
CA CYS A 52 15.78 -16.00 9.53
C CYS A 52 16.18 -14.58 9.11
N LEU A 53 15.50 -13.55 9.65
CA LEU A 53 15.81 -12.16 9.32
C LEU A 53 17.07 -11.63 10.00
N SER A 54 17.33 -12.02 11.25
CA SER A 54 18.43 -11.50 12.06
C SER A 54 19.78 -12.16 11.81
N THR A 55 19.79 -13.44 11.41
CA THR A 55 21.03 -14.18 11.14
C THR A 55 21.67 -13.84 9.81
N MET A 56 20.88 -13.34 8.87
CA MET A 56 21.39 -12.94 7.56
C MET A 56 21.99 -11.52 7.61
N GLN A 57 23.26 -11.41 7.97
CA GLN A 57 24.02 -10.17 7.82
C GLN A 57 24.56 -10.07 6.39
N TYR A 58 24.06 -9.13 5.61
CA TYR A 58 24.67 -8.77 4.35
C TYR A 58 25.31 -7.39 4.47
N SER A 59 26.54 -7.30 4.03
CA SER A 59 27.21 -6.02 3.82
C SER A 59 27.52 -5.87 2.33
N VAL A 60 27.21 -4.72 1.78
CA VAL A 60 27.71 -4.36 0.44
C VAL A 60 29.16 -3.98 0.59
N LEU A 61 30.05 -4.59 -0.19
CA LEU A 61 31.42 -4.19 -0.28
C LEU A 61 31.50 -3.01 -1.27
N LEU A 62 31.75 -1.80 -0.77
CA LEU A 62 32.07 -0.64 -1.57
C LEU A 62 33.57 -0.36 -1.40
N ASN A 63 34.33 -0.48 -2.48
CA ASN A 63 35.79 -0.26 -2.50
C ASN A 63 36.55 -1.00 -1.38
N GLY A 64 36.13 -2.26 -1.08
CA GLY A 64 36.76 -3.09 -0.05
C GLY A 64 36.31 -2.82 1.40
N GLY A 65 35.48 -1.81 1.63
CA GLY A 65 34.88 -1.51 2.93
C GLY A 65 33.48 -2.12 3.10
N LYS A 66 33.18 -2.67 4.28
CA LYS A 66 31.82 -3.19 4.62
C LYS A 66 30.91 -2.02 4.94
N CYS A 67 29.80 -1.87 4.19
CA CYS A 67 28.73 -0.94 4.54
C CYS A 67 27.90 -1.44 5.73
N PRO A 68 27.25 -0.54 6.51
CA PRO A 68 26.34 -0.95 7.58
C PRO A 68 25.25 -1.91 7.10
N SER A 69 24.88 -2.86 7.94
CA SER A 69 23.82 -3.83 7.65
C SER A 69 22.47 -3.10 7.49
N PHE A 70 21.74 -3.43 6.42
CA PHE A 70 20.41 -2.87 6.18
C PHE A 70 19.37 -3.53 7.09
N LYS A 71 18.48 -2.72 7.66
CA LYS A 71 17.26 -3.20 8.35
C LYS A 71 16.11 -3.11 7.35
N GLY A 72 15.44 -4.22 7.06
CA GLY A 72 14.33 -4.27 6.10
C GLY A 72 14.21 -5.66 5.49
N LEU A 73 13.24 -5.83 4.59
CA LEU A 73 13.10 -7.03 3.77
C LEU A 73 14.02 -6.92 2.55
N ARG A 74 14.48 -8.04 2.05
CA ARG A 74 15.44 -8.03 0.94
C ARG A 74 14.80 -8.43 -0.36
N GLN A 75 15.17 -7.74 -1.42
CA GLN A 75 14.89 -8.18 -2.78
C GLN A 75 15.75 -9.41 -3.10
N GLY A 76 15.10 -10.47 -3.59
CA GLY A 76 15.76 -11.75 -3.91
C GLY A 76 15.77 -12.79 -2.80
N ASP A 77 15.40 -12.46 -1.55
CA ASP A 77 15.15 -13.43 -0.50
C ASP A 77 13.77 -14.08 -0.71
N PRO A 78 13.68 -15.43 -0.77
CA PRO A 78 12.41 -16.13 -0.98
C PRO A 78 11.32 -15.82 0.07
N LEU A 79 11.69 -15.46 1.29
CA LEU A 79 10.78 -15.16 2.39
C LEU A 79 10.22 -13.72 2.31
N SER A 80 11.00 -12.79 1.77
CA SER A 80 10.68 -11.37 1.75
C SER A 80 9.36 -11.03 1.06
N PRO A 81 8.97 -11.61 -0.09
CA PRO A 81 7.68 -11.34 -0.72
C PRO A 81 6.48 -11.70 0.18
N TYR A 82 6.54 -12.83 0.89
CA TYR A 82 5.47 -13.26 1.79
C TYR A 82 5.33 -12.33 2.99
N LEU A 83 6.45 -11.93 3.59
CA LEU A 83 6.45 -10.98 4.71
C LEU A 83 5.97 -9.60 4.27
N PHE A 84 6.32 -9.17 3.06
CA PHE A 84 5.85 -7.92 2.50
C PHE A 84 4.33 -7.93 2.29
N ILE A 85 3.77 -9.02 1.74
CA ILE A 85 2.32 -9.18 1.59
C ILE A 85 1.61 -9.13 2.94
N LEU A 86 2.14 -9.81 3.96
CA LEU A 86 1.59 -9.77 5.32
C LEU A 86 1.65 -8.37 5.93
N GLY A 87 2.74 -7.63 5.70
CA GLY A 87 2.85 -6.23 6.11
C GLY A 87 1.85 -5.32 5.38
N SER A 88 1.68 -5.52 4.08
CA SER A 88 0.75 -4.74 3.25
C SER A 88 -0.72 -5.03 3.58
N GLU A 89 -1.05 -6.24 4.08
CA GLU A 89 -2.40 -6.62 4.48
C GLU A 89 -2.97 -5.67 5.54
N VAL A 90 -2.13 -5.07 6.39
CA VAL A 90 -2.57 -4.08 7.38
C VAL A 90 -3.17 -2.85 6.69
N LEU A 91 -2.53 -2.33 5.64
CA LEU A 91 -3.08 -1.23 4.85
C LEU A 91 -4.40 -1.65 4.18
N MET A 92 -4.43 -2.87 3.65
CA MET A 92 -5.64 -3.40 3.02
C MET A 92 -6.80 -3.50 4.01
N ARG A 93 -6.55 -3.91 5.25
CA ARG A 93 -7.56 -3.97 6.33
C ARG A 93 -8.00 -2.58 6.79
N LEU A 94 -7.09 -1.61 6.89
CA LEU A 94 -7.45 -0.23 7.19
C LEU A 94 -8.43 0.32 6.17
N ILE A 95 -8.17 0.12 4.88
CA ILE A 95 -9.06 0.56 3.79
C ILE A 95 -10.40 -0.17 3.83
N SER A 96 -10.40 -1.50 4.06
CA SER A 96 -11.64 -2.27 4.20
C SER A 96 -12.51 -1.73 5.33
N ARG A 97 -11.91 -1.42 6.48
CA ARG A 97 -12.60 -0.84 7.64
C ARG A 97 -13.27 0.50 7.32
N GLU A 98 -12.66 1.35 6.50
CA GLU A 98 -13.28 2.60 6.07
C GLU A 98 -14.43 2.35 5.07
N VAL A 99 -14.35 1.28 4.28
CA VAL A 99 -15.50 0.84 3.43
C VAL A 99 -16.65 0.34 4.31
N ASP A 100 -16.36 -0.50 5.31
CA ASP A 100 -17.37 -1.04 6.24
C ASP A 100 -18.06 0.06 7.05
N ARG A 101 -17.34 1.13 7.35
CA ARG A 101 -17.86 2.34 8.02
C ARG A 101 -18.64 3.29 7.10
N GLY A 102 -18.69 3.00 5.80
CA GLY A 102 -19.32 3.86 4.81
C GLY A 102 -18.55 5.15 4.49
N GLN A 103 -17.30 5.29 4.98
CA GLN A 103 -16.44 6.45 4.70
C GLN A 103 -15.78 6.35 3.30
N LEU A 104 -15.65 5.14 2.78
CA LEU A 104 -15.23 4.85 1.42
C LEU A 104 -16.30 4.03 0.72
N ILE A 105 -16.54 4.31 -0.55
CA ILE A 105 -17.52 3.56 -1.33
C ILE A 105 -16.76 2.72 -2.37
N ALA A 106 -16.81 1.40 -2.20
CA ALA A 106 -16.29 0.48 -3.18
C ALA A 106 -16.98 0.68 -4.53
N ILE A 107 -16.19 0.72 -5.60
CA ILE A 107 -16.71 0.99 -6.94
C ILE A 107 -17.00 -0.29 -7.70
N LYS A 108 -18.03 -0.27 -8.51
CA LYS A 108 -18.37 -1.36 -9.42
C LYS A 108 -17.92 -1.02 -10.83
N VAL A 109 -16.97 -1.75 -11.37
CA VAL A 109 -16.40 -1.48 -12.71
C VAL A 109 -17.37 -1.88 -13.81
N SER A 110 -18.11 -2.97 -13.64
CA SER A 110 -19.14 -3.47 -14.56
C SER A 110 -20.30 -4.08 -13.78
N SER A 111 -21.45 -4.30 -14.44
CA SER A 111 -22.65 -4.90 -13.82
C SER A 111 -22.37 -6.29 -13.23
N ASN A 112 -21.52 -7.10 -13.87
CA ASN A 112 -21.26 -8.50 -13.52
C ASN A 112 -19.95 -8.72 -12.75
N VAL A 113 -19.34 -7.66 -12.22
CA VAL A 113 -18.06 -7.73 -11.48
C VAL A 113 -18.30 -7.29 -10.03
N PRO A 114 -17.64 -7.90 -9.04
CA PRO A 114 -17.73 -7.46 -7.65
C PRO A 114 -17.24 -6.01 -7.50
N THR A 115 -17.68 -5.38 -6.43
CA THR A 115 -17.20 -4.04 -6.06
C THR A 115 -15.75 -4.11 -5.59
N ILE A 116 -14.96 -3.14 -5.99
CA ILE A 116 -13.55 -3.02 -5.61
C ILE A 116 -13.28 -1.65 -5.00
N SER A 117 -12.49 -1.62 -3.93
CA SER A 117 -11.97 -0.38 -3.32
C SER A 117 -10.44 -0.30 -3.44
N LYS A 118 -9.79 -1.44 -3.62
CA LYS A 118 -8.34 -1.57 -3.65
C LYS A 118 -7.90 -2.76 -4.47
N LEU A 119 -6.72 -2.67 -5.05
CA LEU A 119 -5.95 -3.78 -5.63
C LEU A 119 -4.52 -3.64 -5.11
N CYS A 120 -3.93 -4.76 -4.67
CA CYS A 120 -2.55 -4.82 -4.25
C CYS A 120 -1.87 -5.95 -5.00
N TYR A 121 -0.75 -5.65 -5.62
CA TYR A 121 0.11 -6.64 -6.25
C TYR A 121 1.56 -6.31 -5.90
N ALA A 122 2.12 -7.06 -4.96
CA ALA A 122 3.40 -6.77 -4.31
C ALA A 122 3.41 -5.32 -3.79
N ASP A 123 4.34 -4.49 -4.25
CA ASP A 123 4.50 -3.08 -3.88
C ASP A 123 3.59 -2.11 -4.66
N ASP A 124 2.94 -2.57 -5.73
CA ASP A 124 1.96 -1.78 -6.48
C ASP A 124 0.59 -1.79 -5.78
N VAL A 125 0.16 -0.64 -5.32
CA VAL A 125 -1.16 -0.45 -4.69
C VAL A 125 -2.00 0.48 -5.54
N ILE A 126 -3.21 0.03 -5.91
CA ILE A 126 -4.20 0.85 -6.61
C ILE A 126 -5.45 0.94 -5.74
N LEU A 127 -5.82 2.16 -5.40
CA LEU A 127 -7.00 2.47 -4.62
C LEU A 127 -8.08 3.06 -5.54
N PHE A 128 -9.32 2.77 -5.23
CA PHE A 128 -10.47 3.28 -5.97
C PHE A 128 -11.42 4.01 -5.03
N SER A 129 -11.86 5.20 -5.43
CA SER A 129 -12.82 5.99 -4.66
C SER A 129 -13.74 6.79 -5.58
N LYS A 130 -14.81 7.34 -5.03
CA LYS A 130 -15.54 8.41 -5.69
C LYS A 130 -14.73 9.70 -5.60
N ALA A 131 -14.95 10.59 -6.55
CA ALA A 131 -14.33 11.92 -6.57
C ALA A 131 -14.98 12.85 -5.53
N LYS A 132 -14.79 12.51 -4.25
CA LYS A 132 -15.23 13.29 -3.09
C LYS A 132 -14.05 13.55 -2.17
N MET A 133 -13.94 14.78 -1.67
CA MET A 133 -12.83 15.14 -0.76
C MET A 133 -12.85 14.30 0.53
N SER A 134 -14.03 13.98 1.05
CA SER A 134 -14.16 13.11 2.24
C SER A 134 -13.54 11.73 2.02
N GLU A 135 -13.79 11.09 0.86
CA GLU A 135 -13.20 9.78 0.56
C GLU A 135 -11.68 9.86 0.40
N LEU A 136 -11.17 10.92 -0.26
CA LEU A 136 -9.72 11.16 -0.35
C LEU A 136 -9.09 11.39 1.02
N SER A 137 -9.72 12.14 1.90
CA SER A 137 -9.27 12.34 3.27
C SER A 137 -9.22 11.03 4.04
N SER A 138 -10.20 10.15 3.90
CA SER A 138 -10.20 8.82 4.54
C SER A 138 -9.05 7.95 4.03
N LEU A 139 -8.77 7.96 2.73
CA LEU A 139 -7.62 7.24 2.16
C LEU A 139 -6.29 7.81 2.67
N LYS A 140 -6.17 9.13 2.72
CA LYS A 140 -5.00 9.82 3.26
C LYS A 140 -4.75 9.43 4.72
N ILE A 141 -5.78 9.42 5.56
CA ILE A 141 -5.70 8.98 6.96
C ILE A 141 -5.22 7.52 7.07
N CYS A 142 -5.68 6.63 6.18
CA CYS A 142 -5.19 5.23 6.16
C CYS A 142 -3.68 5.17 5.89
N LEU A 143 -3.20 5.95 4.92
CA LEU A 143 -1.77 6.02 4.57
C LEU A 143 -0.95 6.67 5.70
N GLU A 144 -1.44 7.77 6.28
CA GLU A 144 -0.80 8.47 7.40
C GLU A 144 -0.69 7.61 8.67
N ARG A 145 -1.58 6.65 8.86
CA ARG A 145 -1.48 5.64 9.92
C ARG A 145 -0.52 4.51 9.57
N TYR A 146 -0.63 3.98 8.35
CA TYR A 146 0.15 2.83 7.91
C TYR A 146 1.64 3.15 7.78
N CYS A 147 1.99 4.27 7.15
CA CYS A 147 3.37 4.61 6.84
C CYS A 147 4.28 4.70 8.08
N PRO A 148 3.90 5.41 9.17
CA PRO A 148 4.72 5.45 10.39
C PRO A 148 4.87 4.08 11.08
N TRP A 149 3.84 3.24 11.02
CA TRP A 149 3.88 1.92 11.65
C TRP A 149 4.77 0.93 10.90
N SER A 150 4.68 0.97 9.58
CA SER A 150 5.37 0.02 8.70
C SER A 150 6.78 0.44 8.29
N GLY A 151 7.15 1.71 8.53
CA GLY A 151 8.37 2.33 7.99
C GLY A 151 8.24 2.73 6.52
N GLN A 152 7.08 2.51 5.90
CA GLN A 152 6.85 2.84 4.50
C GLN A 152 6.80 4.37 4.27
N LYS A 153 7.13 4.76 3.06
CA LYS A 153 7.02 6.16 2.62
C LYS A 153 6.47 6.20 1.20
N VAL A 154 5.41 6.98 1.00
CA VAL A 154 4.84 7.18 -0.33
C VAL A 154 5.84 7.93 -1.23
N ASN A 155 6.03 7.41 -2.42
CA ASN A 155 6.79 8.07 -3.48
C ASN A 155 5.85 8.96 -4.29
N VAL A 156 5.80 10.23 -3.97
CA VAL A 156 4.89 11.19 -4.61
C VAL A 156 5.16 11.32 -6.11
N GLU A 157 6.40 11.23 -6.55
CA GLU A 157 6.80 11.36 -7.96
C GLU A 157 6.29 10.20 -8.82
N LYS A 158 6.25 8.98 -8.25
CA LYS A 158 5.78 7.76 -8.94
C LYS A 158 4.32 7.43 -8.65
N SER A 159 3.74 8.04 -7.63
CA SER A 159 2.31 7.92 -7.32
C SER A 159 1.48 8.82 -8.24
N GLY A 160 0.23 8.45 -8.48
CA GLY A 160 -0.61 9.24 -9.38
C GLY A 160 -2.09 9.05 -9.17
N ILE A 161 -2.85 10.10 -9.50
CA ILE A 161 -4.30 10.10 -9.47
C ILE A 161 -4.83 10.09 -10.89
N PHE A 162 -5.68 9.13 -11.20
CA PHE A 162 -6.29 8.90 -12.51
C PHE A 162 -7.79 9.16 -12.42
N PRO A 163 -8.24 10.36 -12.81
CA PRO A 163 -9.63 10.71 -12.77
C PRO A 163 -10.42 10.07 -13.93
N SER A 164 -11.68 9.72 -13.68
CA SER A 164 -12.62 9.40 -14.75
C SER A 164 -12.96 10.64 -15.59
N LYS A 165 -13.42 10.43 -16.81
CA LYS A 165 -13.87 11.53 -17.68
C LYS A 165 -15.02 12.33 -17.04
N GLY A 166 -15.01 13.67 -17.22
CA GLY A 166 -16.10 14.56 -16.81
C GLY A 166 -16.02 15.11 -15.39
N LEU A 167 -14.86 15.03 -14.74
CA LEU A 167 -14.59 15.78 -13.51
C LEU A 167 -14.26 17.25 -13.81
N SER A 168 -14.73 18.15 -12.93
CA SER A 168 -14.45 19.57 -13.09
C SER A 168 -12.98 19.90 -12.86
N GLN A 169 -12.47 20.88 -13.61
CA GLN A 169 -11.08 21.33 -13.45
C GLN A 169 -10.81 21.88 -12.04
N GLN A 170 -11.80 22.52 -11.43
CA GLN A 170 -11.70 23.01 -10.04
C GLN A 170 -11.45 21.87 -9.05
N PHE A 171 -12.15 20.73 -9.20
CA PHE A 171 -11.93 19.57 -8.36
C PHE A 171 -10.53 18.96 -8.57
N LEU A 172 -10.09 18.88 -9.82
CA LEU A 172 -8.74 18.37 -10.16
C LEU A 172 -7.64 19.26 -9.58
N ASN A 173 -7.80 20.58 -9.61
CA ASN A 173 -6.84 21.51 -9.00
C ASN A 173 -6.81 21.35 -7.46
N LYS A 174 -7.98 21.15 -6.82
CA LYS A 174 -8.08 20.94 -5.38
C LYS A 174 -7.41 19.64 -4.92
N ILE A 175 -7.45 18.57 -5.73
CA ILE A 175 -6.76 17.32 -5.43
C ILE A 175 -5.25 17.48 -5.50
N LYS A 176 -4.73 18.27 -6.44
CA LYS A 176 -3.29 18.49 -6.62
C LYS A 176 -2.66 19.27 -5.47
N SER A 177 -3.45 20.01 -4.70
CA SER A 177 -3.00 20.80 -3.55
C SER A 177 -3.13 20.08 -2.20
N CYS A 178 -3.64 18.86 -2.17
CA CYS A 178 -3.79 18.00 -0.99
C CYS A 178 -2.69 16.93 -0.89
#